data_1bd48cd11da97e72e3f06fa191638034
#
_entry.id   1bd48cd11da97e72e3f06fa191638034
#
_cell.length_a   1.000
_cell.length_b   1.000
_cell.length_c   1.000
_cell.angle_alpha   90.00
_cell.angle_beta   90.00
_cell.angle_gamma   90.00
#
_symmetry.space_group_name_H-M   'P 1'
#
loop_
_entity.id
_entity.type
_entity.pdbx_description
1 polymer ?
#
loop_
_entity_poly.entity_id
_entity_poly.type
_entity_poly.pdbx_seq_one_letter_code
_entity_poly.pdbx_strand_id
1 'polypeptide(L)'
;GARSINEAIDKGLDDLLNAGLQLIWQTGKPYSEKAKERASGKKPVWVNEFITQMEYAYAAADIVVARAGAMTVAELCVAKKPGLFVPYPFAAEDHQTVNAMQLVNKQAALMVKDSEVIQKLVMMTIELSLDAGKQEELKKNIAALAVTDADKVIAAEILKVI
;
A
#
# COMPACT_ATOMS: atom_id res chain seq x y z
N GLY A 1 5.60 9.60 7.58
CA GLY A 1 4.65 9.52 6.47
C GLY A 1 5.32 9.64 5.10
N ALA A 2 4.69 9.08 4.11
CA ALA A 2 5.20 9.09 2.74
C ALA A 2 4.78 10.40 2.04
N ARG A 3 5.62 11.43 2.11
CA ARG A 3 5.29 12.78 1.64
C ARG A 3 4.79 12.80 0.19
N SER A 4 5.50 12.16 -0.75
CA SER A 4 5.12 12.16 -2.16
C SER A 4 3.77 11.46 -2.42
N ILE A 5 3.48 10.37 -1.70
CA ILE A 5 2.16 9.71 -1.75
C ILE A 5 1.08 10.65 -1.22
N ASN A 6 1.32 11.31 -0.07
CA ASN A 6 0.38 12.27 0.50
C ASN A 6 0.08 13.43 -0.46
N GLU A 7 1.11 13.98 -1.10
CA GLU A 7 0.97 15.07 -2.08
C GLU A 7 0.18 14.62 -3.33
N ALA A 8 0.39 13.39 -3.80
CA ALA A 8 -0.36 12.84 -4.92
C ALA A 8 -1.84 12.63 -4.59
N ILE A 9 -2.13 12.06 -3.41
CA ILE A 9 -3.50 11.86 -2.93
C ILE A 9 -4.20 13.20 -2.72
N ASP A 10 -3.54 14.19 -2.08
CA ASP A 10 -4.08 15.53 -1.86
C ASP A 10 -4.47 16.18 -3.19
N LYS A 11 -3.58 16.14 -4.19
CA LYS A 11 -3.80 16.71 -5.51
C LYS A 11 -4.95 16.03 -6.27
N GLY A 12 -5.01 14.71 -6.21
CA GLY A 12 -6.01 13.91 -6.96
C GLY A 12 -7.18 13.42 -6.11
N LEU A 13 -7.42 13.98 -4.92
CA LEU A 13 -8.47 13.51 -4.02
C LEU A 13 -9.85 13.57 -4.66
N ASP A 14 -10.16 14.67 -5.36
CA ASP A 14 -11.47 14.83 -5.99
C ASP A 14 -11.67 13.83 -7.14
N ASP A 15 -10.60 13.48 -7.86
CA ASP A 15 -10.66 12.46 -8.93
C ASP A 15 -10.97 11.07 -8.35
N LEU A 16 -10.33 10.70 -7.22
CA LEU A 16 -10.63 9.45 -6.51
C LEU A 16 -12.09 9.39 -6.07
N LEU A 17 -12.61 10.48 -5.48
CA LEU A 17 -13.98 10.55 -5.01
C LEU A 17 -15.00 10.55 -6.16
N ASN A 18 -14.71 11.24 -7.27
CA ASN A 18 -15.53 11.24 -8.47
C ASN A 18 -15.57 9.87 -9.14
N ALA A 19 -14.52 9.06 -8.98
CA ALA A 19 -14.50 7.66 -9.40
C ALA A 19 -15.27 6.73 -8.43
N GLY A 20 -15.89 7.27 -7.38
CA GLY A 20 -16.69 6.52 -6.41
C GLY A 20 -15.88 5.83 -5.32
N LEU A 21 -14.59 6.13 -5.19
CA LEU A 21 -13.73 5.51 -4.20
C LEU A 21 -13.94 6.13 -2.81
N GLN A 22 -13.77 5.29 -1.79
CA GLN A 22 -13.63 5.71 -0.40
C GLN A 22 -12.16 5.61 0.00
N LEU A 23 -11.70 6.48 0.89
CA LEU A 23 -10.30 6.58 1.25
C LEU A 23 -10.07 6.46 2.76
N ILE A 24 -9.26 5.48 3.16
CA ILE A 24 -8.62 5.44 4.47
C ILE A 24 -7.21 5.99 4.28
N TRP A 25 -6.92 7.15 4.87
CA TRP A 25 -5.70 7.90 4.63
C TRP A 25 -4.84 8.05 5.89
N GLN A 26 -3.81 7.21 6.02
CA GLN A 26 -2.79 7.36 7.06
C GLN A 26 -1.68 8.29 6.56
N THR A 27 -1.61 9.48 7.12
CA THR A 27 -0.79 10.57 6.61
C THR A 27 0.60 10.67 7.25
N GLY A 28 0.75 10.16 8.47
CA GLY A 28 1.84 10.54 9.36
C GLY A 28 1.67 11.97 9.90
N LYS A 29 2.32 12.24 11.02
CA LYS A 29 2.20 13.52 11.76
C LYS A 29 2.41 14.76 10.90
N PRO A 30 3.47 14.87 10.06
CA PRO A 30 3.76 16.12 9.34
C PRO A 30 2.69 16.54 8.32
N TYR A 31 1.86 15.61 7.84
CA TYR A 31 0.86 15.90 6.81
C TYR A 31 -0.58 15.88 7.34
N SER A 32 -0.77 15.51 8.60
CA SER A 32 -2.09 15.22 9.19
C SER A 32 -3.05 16.41 9.11
N GLU A 33 -2.63 17.59 9.55
CA GLU A 33 -3.50 18.77 9.57
C GLU A 33 -3.93 19.19 8.17
N LYS A 34 -2.99 19.24 7.22
CA LYS A 34 -3.30 19.54 5.83
C LYS A 34 -4.28 18.55 5.21
N ALA A 35 -4.10 17.26 5.50
CA ALA A 35 -5.00 16.23 4.99
C ALA A 35 -6.40 16.30 5.60
N LYS A 36 -6.52 16.60 6.89
CA LYS A 36 -7.80 16.82 7.56
C LYS A 36 -8.56 18.01 6.98
N GLU A 37 -7.84 19.13 6.74
CA GLU A 37 -8.43 20.29 6.09
C GLU A 37 -8.93 19.94 4.68
N ARG A 38 -8.09 19.27 3.88
CA ARG A 38 -8.43 18.82 2.51
C ARG A 38 -9.63 17.88 2.46
N ALA A 39 -9.77 17.01 3.47
CA ALA A 39 -10.87 16.06 3.61
C ALA A 39 -12.12 16.65 4.27
N SER A 40 -12.05 17.89 4.76
CA SER A 40 -13.17 18.52 5.47
C SER A 40 -14.45 18.51 4.63
N GLY A 41 -15.56 18.03 5.21
CA GLY A 41 -16.83 17.89 4.54
C GLY A 41 -16.93 16.72 3.53
N LYS A 42 -15.87 15.98 3.29
CA LYS A 42 -15.83 14.82 2.37
C LYS A 42 -16.08 13.52 3.13
N LYS A 43 -17.34 13.12 3.28
CA LYS A 43 -17.75 11.91 4.04
C LYS A 43 -17.04 10.61 3.64
N PRO A 44 -16.67 10.35 2.34
CA PRO A 44 -15.99 9.12 1.95
C PRO A 44 -14.49 9.08 2.34
N VAL A 45 -13.96 10.10 3.01
CA VAL A 45 -12.55 10.18 3.38
C VAL A 45 -12.39 10.12 4.89
N TRP A 46 -11.69 9.09 5.36
CA TRP A 46 -11.27 8.98 6.74
C TRP A 46 -9.77 9.24 6.83
N VAL A 47 -9.37 10.29 7.57
CA VAL A 47 -7.97 10.71 7.72
C VAL A 47 -7.51 10.45 9.14
N ASN A 48 -6.36 9.82 9.29
CA ASN A 48 -5.68 9.71 10.58
C ASN A 48 -4.16 9.87 10.42
N GLU A 49 -3.55 10.38 11.46
CA GLU A 49 -2.09 10.51 11.55
C GLU A 49 -1.43 9.14 11.57
N PHE A 50 -1.96 8.25 12.39
CA PHE A 50 -1.49 6.87 12.57
C PHE A 50 -2.66 5.93 12.85
N ILE A 51 -2.65 4.76 12.22
CA ILE A 51 -3.66 3.72 12.41
C ILE A 51 -3.07 2.68 13.35
N THR A 52 -3.63 2.55 14.54
CA THR A 52 -3.18 1.59 15.56
C THR A 52 -3.69 0.17 15.30
N GLN A 53 -4.82 0.06 14.63
CA GLN A 53 -5.50 -1.21 14.32
C GLN A 53 -5.47 -1.44 12.80
N MET A 54 -4.25 -1.67 12.27
CA MET A 54 -4.03 -1.85 10.83
C MET A 54 -4.80 -3.02 10.24
N GLU A 55 -5.07 -4.06 11.03
CA GLU A 55 -5.86 -5.22 10.62
C GLU A 55 -7.26 -4.83 10.14
N TYR A 56 -7.92 -3.85 10.77
CA TYR A 56 -9.22 -3.38 10.32
C TYR A 56 -9.11 -2.52 9.06
N ALA A 57 -8.06 -1.71 8.94
CA ALA A 57 -7.82 -0.94 7.73
C ALA A 57 -7.56 -1.86 6.53
N TYR A 58 -6.73 -2.88 6.70
CA TYR A 58 -6.51 -3.89 5.66
C TYR A 58 -7.78 -4.69 5.35
N ALA A 59 -8.57 -5.07 6.37
CA ALA A 59 -9.82 -5.79 6.15
C ALA A 59 -10.80 -4.97 5.29
N ALA A 60 -10.92 -3.67 5.55
CA ALA A 60 -11.83 -2.77 4.85
C ALA A 60 -11.34 -2.37 3.44
N ALA A 61 -10.03 -2.37 3.20
CA ALA A 61 -9.46 -1.94 1.92
C ALA A 61 -9.62 -3.00 0.83
N ASP A 62 -9.92 -2.57 -0.39
CA ASP A 62 -9.84 -3.41 -1.60
C ASP A 62 -8.47 -3.29 -2.26
N ILE A 63 -7.87 -2.10 -2.24
CA ILE A 63 -6.56 -1.76 -2.80
C ILE A 63 -5.77 -1.02 -1.74
N VAL A 64 -4.47 -1.30 -1.65
CA VAL A 64 -3.56 -0.62 -0.72
C VAL A 64 -2.46 0.10 -1.48
N VAL A 65 -2.33 1.41 -1.25
CA VAL A 65 -1.21 2.22 -1.74
C VAL A 65 -0.22 2.42 -0.60
N ALA A 66 1.03 2.02 -0.77
CA ALA A 66 2.04 2.10 0.29
C ALA A 66 3.48 2.17 -0.22
N ARG A 67 4.41 2.49 0.69
CA ARG A 67 5.84 2.23 0.51
C ARG A 67 6.11 0.71 0.54
N ALA A 68 7.18 0.27 -0.12
CA ALA A 68 7.55 -1.14 -0.23
C ALA A 68 8.55 -1.58 0.87
N GLY A 69 8.32 -1.18 2.11
CA GLY A 69 9.06 -1.71 3.25
C GLY A 69 8.76 -3.20 3.47
N ALA A 70 9.73 -3.97 3.95
CA ALA A 70 9.61 -5.43 4.11
C ALA A 70 8.37 -5.83 4.96
N MET A 71 8.12 -5.11 6.06
CA MET A 71 6.94 -5.38 6.91
C MET A 71 5.63 -5.14 6.16
N THR A 72 5.51 -4.01 5.44
CA THR A 72 4.30 -3.71 4.65
C THR A 72 4.07 -4.76 3.57
N VAL A 73 5.12 -5.21 2.90
CA VAL A 73 5.04 -6.28 1.91
C VAL A 73 4.52 -7.58 2.55
N ALA A 74 5.10 -7.98 3.69
CA ALA A 74 4.68 -9.18 4.41
C ALA A 74 3.21 -9.08 4.89
N GLU A 75 2.82 -7.93 5.45
CA GLU A 75 1.45 -7.67 5.88
C GLU A 75 0.45 -7.78 4.73
N LEU A 76 0.76 -7.20 3.56
CA LEU A 76 -0.13 -7.28 2.39
C LEU A 76 -0.23 -8.69 1.81
N CYS A 77 0.85 -9.49 1.87
CA CYS A 77 0.80 -10.91 1.50
C CYS A 77 -0.19 -11.67 2.40
N VAL A 78 -0.10 -11.47 3.72
CA VAL A 78 -0.99 -12.11 4.70
C VAL A 78 -2.42 -11.60 4.58
N ALA A 79 -2.61 -10.29 4.42
CA ALA A 79 -3.92 -9.66 4.24
C ALA A 79 -4.54 -9.96 2.86
N LYS A 80 -3.77 -10.50 1.92
CA LYS A 80 -4.19 -10.85 0.55
C LYS A 80 -4.76 -9.63 -0.19
N LYS A 81 -4.11 -8.47 -0.06
CA LYS A 81 -4.62 -7.23 -0.65
C LYS A 81 -3.80 -6.82 -1.87
N PRO A 82 -4.47 -6.44 -2.98
CA PRO A 82 -3.80 -5.83 -4.12
C PRO A 82 -3.00 -4.60 -3.69
N GLY A 83 -1.70 -4.59 -3.95
CA GLY A 83 -0.79 -3.51 -3.60
C GLY A 83 -0.40 -2.68 -4.82
N LEU A 84 -0.45 -1.35 -4.67
CA LEU A 84 0.20 -0.39 -5.55
C LEU A 84 1.35 0.26 -4.79
N PHE A 85 2.57 -0.20 -5.04
CA PHE A 85 3.74 0.23 -4.28
C PHE A 85 4.41 1.46 -4.88
N VAL A 86 4.85 2.35 -4.00
CA VAL A 86 5.70 3.49 -4.33
C VAL A 86 6.99 3.37 -3.52
N PRO A 87 8.05 2.73 -4.04
CA PRO A 87 9.31 2.58 -3.33
C PRO A 87 9.90 3.93 -2.89
N TYR A 88 10.50 3.96 -1.70
CA TYR A 88 11.19 5.16 -1.23
C TYR A 88 12.57 5.28 -1.91
N PRO A 89 12.84 6.38 -2.66
CA PRO A 89 14.00 6.47 -3.53
C PRO A 89 15.34 6.59 -2.80
N PHE A 90 15.31 6.91 -1.49
CA PHE A 90 16.50 7.04 -0.64
C PHE A 90 16.62 5.88 0.37
N ALA A 91 15.96 4.75 0.09
CA ALA A 91 16.12 3.55 0.89
C ALA A 91 17.55 3.01 0.72
N ALA A 92 18.16 2.55 1.82
CA ALA A 92 19.49 1.96 1.76
C ALA A 92 19.53 0.84 0.71
N GLU A 93 20.59 0.81 -0.12
CA GLU A 93 20.77 -0.20 -1.18
C GLU A 93 19.54 -0.41 -2.09
N ASP A 94 18.68 0.61 -2.20
CA ASP A 94 17.43 0.56 -3.00
C ASP A 94 16.52 -0.64 -2.67
N HIS A 95 16.58 -1.15 -1.43
CA HIS A 95 15.87 -2.38 -1.03
C HIS A 95 14.35 -2.28 -1.24
N GLN A 96 13.73 -1.08 -1.17
CA GLN A 96 12.30 -0.97 -1.42
C GLN A 96 11.92 -1.19 -2.88
N THR A 97 12.74 -0.75 -3.84
CA THR A 97 12.52 -1.07 -5.25
C THR A 97 12.66 -2.57 -5.48
N VAL A 98 13.68 -3.20 -4.88
CA VAL A 98 13.87 -4.65 -4.97
C VAL A 98 12.65 -5.40 -4.41
N ASN A 99 12.16 -5.02 -3.22
CA ASN A 99 10.97 -5.63 -2.62
C ASN A 99 9.74 -5.50 -3.53
N ALA A 100 9.47 -4.30 -4.05
CA ALA A 100 8.34 -4.09 -4.95
C ALA A 100 8.46 -4.90 -6.23
N MET A 101 9.64 -4.92 -6.86
CA MET A 101 9.89 -5.65 -8.10
C MET A 101 9.74 -7.16 -7.94
N GLN A 102 10.08 -7.73 -6.79
CA GLN A 102 9.83 -9.15 -6.52
C GLN A 102 8.34 -9.51 -6.61
N LEU A 103 7.45 -8.61 -6.17
CA LEU A 103 6.01 -8.81 -6.28
C LEU A 103 5.51 -8.52 -7.70
N VAL A 104 6.00 -7.46 -8.33
CA VAL A 104 5.62 -7.10 -9.72
C VAL A 104 5.99 -8.21 -10.69
N ASN A 105 7.18 -8.77 -10.59
CA ASN A 105 7.64 -9.88 -11.44
C ASN A 105 6.80 -11.16 -11.29
N LYS A 106 6.12 -11.30 -10.15
CA LYS A 106 5.17 -12.40 -9.87
C LYS A 106 3.71 -12.01 -10.16
N GLN A 107 3.48 -10.87 -10.78
CA GLN A 107 2.14 -10.33 -11.03
C GLN A 107 1.29 -10.24 -9.74
N ALA A 108 1.95 -9.99 -8.61
CA ALA A 108 1.35 -9.92 -7.27
C ALA A 108 1.13 -8.48 -6.78
N ALA A 109 1.67 -7.48 -7.49
CA ALA A 109 1.50 -6.07 -7.17
C ALA A 109 1.74 -5.19 -8.40
N LEU A 110 1.36 -3.91 -8.29
CA LEU A 110 1.76 -2.84 -9.21
C LEU A 110 2.78 -1.92 -8.52
N MET A 111 3.53 -1.15 -9.32
CA MET A 111 4.51 -0.21 -8.81
C MET A 111 4.50 1.11 -9.60
N VAL A 112 4.67 2.21 -8.88
CA VAL A 112 4.93 3.55 -9.43
C VAL A 112 6.24 4.06 -8.86
N LYS A 113 7.12 4.61 -9.70
CA LYS A 113 8.33 5.29 -9.23
C LYS A 113 7.97 6.57 -8.46
N ASP A 114 8.70 6.87 -7.40
CA ASP A 114 8.45 8.08 -6.58
C ASP A 114 8.48 9.37 -7.41
N SER A 115 9.35 9.44 -8.42
CA SER A 115 9.44 10.58 -9.35
C SER A 115 8.21 10.76 -10.25
N GLU A 116 7.39 9.74 -10.42
CA GLU A 116 6.20 9.73 -11.27
C GLU A 116 4.89 9.73 -10.47
N VAL A 117 4.99 9.68 -9.14
CA VAL A 117 3.83 9.45 -8.25
C VAL A 117 2.72 10.50 -8.44
N ILE A 118 3.10 11.78 -8.60
CA ILE A 118 2.13 12.88 -8.78
C ILE A 118 1.32 12.74 -10.06
N GLN A 119 1.89 12.18 -11.10
CA GLN A 119 1.23 12.04 -12.42
C GLN A 119 0.46 10.72 -12.54
N LYS A 120 0.95 9.64 -11.91
CA LYS A 120 0.47 8.29 -12.22
C LYS A 120 -0.32 7.63 -11.10
N LEU A 121 -0.04 7.96 -9.82
CA LEU A 121 -0.59 7.19 -8.70
C LEU A 121 -2.12 7.14 -8.69
N VAL A 122 -2.76 8.31 -8.75
CA VAL A 122 -4.22 8.43 -8.69
C VAL A 122 -4.86 7.75 -9.89
N MET A 123 -4.36 8.00 -11.09
CA MET A 123 -4.85 7.36 -12.32
C MET A 123 -4.77 5.83 -12.23
N MET A 124 -3.60 5.28 -11.88
CA MET A 124 -3.43 3.82 -11.75
C MET A 124 -4.29 3.22 -10.63
N THR A 125 -4.53 3.97 -9.54
CA THR A 125 -5.45 3.53 -8.48
C THR A 125 -6.88 3.44 -9.00
N ILE A 126 -7.34 4.44 -9.74
CA ILE A 126 -8.68 4.44 -10.36
C ILE A 126 -8.80 3.31 -11.39
N GLU A 127 -7.83 3.17 -12.30
CA GLU A 127 -7.81 2.09 -13.29
C GLU A 127 -7.89 0.72 -12.63
N LEU A 128 -7.08 0.48 -11.59
CA LEU A 128 -7.10 -0.77 -10.84
C LEU A 128 -8.45 -0.98 -10.13
N SER A 129 -9.08 0.08 -9.63
CA SER A 129 -10.39 -0.02 -8.96
C SER A 129 -11.53 -0.44 -9.89
N LEU A 130 -11.39 -0.14 -11.18
CA LEU A 130 -12.36 -0.49 -12.22
C LEU A 130 -12.09 -1.86 -12.86
N ASP A 131 -10.92 -2.45 -12.63
CA ASP A 131 -10.50 -3.74 -13.18
C ASP A 131 -10.58 -4.84 -12.12
N ALA A 132 -11.78 -5.40 -11.94
CA ALA A 132 -12.01 -6.51 -11.00
C ALA A 132 -11.16 -7.75 -11.34
N GLY A 133 -10.92 -8.01 -12.62
CA GLY A 133 -10.09 -9.15 -13.06
C GLY A 133 -8.64 -8.98 -12.60
N LYS A 134 -8.09 -7.79 -12.77
CA LYS A 134 -6.73 -7.48 -12.30
C LYS A 134 -6.61 -7.50 -10.78
N GLN A 135 -7.61 -6.99 -10.06
CA GLN A 135 -7.64 -7.08 -8.60
C GLN A 135 -7.60 -8.54 -8.12
N GLU A 136 -8.42 -9.43 -8.68
CA GLU A 136 -8.44 -10.85 -8.31
C GLU A 136 -7.14 -11.58 -8.70
N GLU A 137 -6.54 -11.25 -9.85
CA GLU A 137 -5.21 -11.76 -10.22
C GLU A 137 -4.15 -11.38 -9.18
N LEU A 138 -4.04 -10.08 -8.86
CA LEU A 138 -3.08 -9.58 -7.88
C LEU A 138 -3.30 -10.20 -6.50
N LYS A 139 -4.56 -10.27 -6.06
CA LYS A 139 -4.97 -10.86 -4.78
C LYS A 139 -4.58 -12.35 -4.68
N LYS A 140 -4.84 -13.12 -5.73
CA LYS A 140 -4.45 -14.53 -5.79
C LYS A 140 -2.93 -14.69 -5.72
N ASN A 141 -2.20 -13.91 -6.49
CA ASN A 141 -0.76 -14.02 -6.60
C ASN A 141 -0.05 -13.56 -5.32
N ILE A 142 -0.48 -12.45 -4.71
CA ILE A 142 0.11 -11.97 -3.46
C ILE A 142 -0.19 -12.92 -2.28
N ALA A 143 -1.38 -13.53 -2.25
CA ALA A 143 -1.74 -14.51 -1.24
C ALA A 143 -0.84 -15.76 -1.27
N ALA A 144 -0.37 -16.17 -2.46
CA ALA A 144 0.55 -17.29 -2.61
C ALA A 144 1.95 -17.03 -2.04
N LEU A 145 2.27 -15.77 -1.73
CA LEU A 145 3.55 -15.34 -1.16
C LEU A 145 3.49 -15.15 0.36
N ALA A 146 2.33 -15.37 0.98
CA ALA A 146 2.16 -15.21 2.42
C ALA A 146 2.96 -16.27 3.20
N VAL A 147 3.71 -15.81 4.20
CA VAL A 147 4.36 -16.66 5.19
C VAL A 147 3.66 -16.42 6.54
N THR A 148 2.88 -17.39 7.00
CA THR A 148 2.06 -17.26 8.22
C THR A 148 2.64 -18.00 9.43
N ASP A 149 3.71 -18.76 9.22
CA ASP A 149 4.36 -19.62 10.20
C ASP A 149 5.86 -19.27 10.37
N ALA A 150 6.23 -18.02 10.10
CA ALA A 150 7.61 -17.55 10.16
C ALA A 150 8.27 -17.80 11.52
N ASP A 151 7.53 -17.69 12.62
CA ASP A 151 7.96 -18.01 13.98
C ASP A 151 8.39 -19.47 14.12
N LYS A 152 7.61 -20.40 13.57
CA LYS A 152 7.92 -21.84 13.60
C LYS A 152 9.11 -22.18 12.71
N VAL A 153 9.19 -21.56 11.51
CA VAL A 153 10.31 -21.75 10.59
C VAL A 153 11.61 -21.29 11.25
N ILE A 154 11.62 -20.09 11.83
CA ILE A 154 12.80 -19.55 12.54
C ILE A 154 13.20 -20.44 13.71
N ALA A 155 12.24 -20.85 14.55
CA ALA A 155 12.50 -21.75 15.66
C ALA A 155 13.09 -23.09 15.20
N ALA A 156 12.56 -23.68 14.13
CA ALA A 156 13.09 -24.92 13.58
C ALA A 156 14.52 -24.77 13.03
N GLU A 157 14.86 -23.63 12.41
CA GLU A 157 16.24 -23.39 11.95
C GLU A 157 17.21 -23.21 13.12
N ILE A 158 16.79 -22.50 14.18
CA ILE A 158 17.63 -22.35 15.39
C ILE A 158 17.91 -23.72 16.02
N LEU A 159 16.90 -24.59 16.13
CA LEU A 159 17.05 -25.91 16.73
C LEU A 159 17.93 -26.87 15.92
N LYS A 160 18.21 -26.60 14.64
CA LYS A 160 19.18 -27.38 13.83
C LYS A 160 20.65 -27.06 14.14
N VAL A 161 20.90 -25.93 14.80
CA VAL A 161 22.26 -25.41 15.03
C VAL A 161 22.72 -25.66 16.46
N ILE A 162 21.83 -26.12 17.32
CA ILE A 162 22.06 -26.51 18.71
C ILE A 162 22.25 -28.04 18.77
#